data_033a922c7cd3a8ab46511f852e30d47c
#
_entry.id   033a922c7cd3a8ab46511f852e30d47c
#
_cell.length_a   1.000
_cell.length_b   1.000
_cell.length_c   1.000
_cell.angle_alpha   90.00
_cell.angle_beta   90.00
_cell.angle_gamma   90.00
#
_symmetry.space_group_name_H-M   'P 1'
#
loop_
_entity.id
_entity.type
_entity.pdbx_description
1 polymer ?
#
loop_
_entity_poly.entity_id
_entity_poly.type
_entity_poly.pdbx_seq_one_letter_code
_entity_poly.pdbx_strand_id
1 'polypeptide(L)'
;MSPEATAVDLVFKALADPTRRLLLDRLREHNGQTLRELCERLDMARQSATQHLNVLEQAALVTVVRRGRERLHYLNPAPIHEIQERWISEFDRPRLQAINAIKNQAEEYAMSDAPTSVPTYVYVTYIRASAEQVWRALTDADLTARYWGHANVSDWRPGSPWEHRRADGSDVVDVVGEVIEAEPPARLVVTFEDSAGTEPARKASVVTFLIEPHQDIVRLTVTHEDLPDQAMHDGIAQGWPAVLANLKSLLETGEVLPQAPWEMHRAHA
;
A
#
# COMPACT_ATOMS: atom_id res chain seq x y z
N MET A 1 -43.46 4.25 -16.26
CA MET A 1 -42.66 5.48 -16.02
C MET A 1 -41.25 5.03 -15.75
N SER A 2 -40.32 5.24 -16.67
CA SER A 2 -38.90 5.02 -16.43
C SER A 2 -38.44 6.04 -15.36
N PRO A 3 -37.74 5.62 -14.31
CA PRO A 3 -37.20 6.58 -13.36
C PRO A 3 -36.26 7.52 -14.12
N GLU A 4 -36.40 8.83 -13.90
CA GLU A 4 -35.47 9.81 -14.42
C GLU A 4 -34.05 9.45 -13.88
N ALA A 5 -33.12 9.29 -14.80
CA ALA A 5 -31.74 8.97 -14.42
C ALA A 5 -31.20 10.07 -13.52
N THR A 6 -30.71 9.72 -12.35
CA THR A 6 -30.10 10.69 -11.43
C THR A 6 -28.82 11.28 -12.05
N ALA A 7 -28.37 12.45 -11.61
CA ALA A 7 -27.10 13.05 -12.08
C ALA A 7 -25.92 12.07 -11.97
N VAL A 8 -25.91 11.27 -10.91
CA VAL A 8 -24.90 10.23 -10.66
C VAL A 8 -24.98 9.10 -11.71
N ASP A 9 -26.19 8.66 -12.10
CA ASP A 9 -26.36 7.62 -13.13
C ASP A 9 -25.84 8.11 -14.50
N LEU A 10 -26.00 9.39 -14.82
CA LEU A 10 -25.45 9.98 -16.04
C LEU A 10 -23.92 9.96 -16.02
N VAL A 11 -23.30 10.24 -14.87
CA VAL A 11 -21.84 10.17 -14.74
C VAL A 11 -21.34 8.75 -14.95
N PHE A 12 -21.94 7.74 -14.31
CA PHE A 12 -21.53 6.34 -14.52
C PHE A 12 -21.73 5.89 -15.97
N LYS A 13 -22.86 6.23 -16.57
CA LYS A 13 -23.13 5.94 -17.98
C LYS A 13 -22.09 6.61 -18.89
N ALA A 14 -21.68 7.84 -18.59
CA ALA A 14 -20.64 8.54 -19.34
C ALA A 14 -19.29 7.87 -19.19
N LEU A 15 -18.90 7.47 -17.97
CA LEU A 15 -17.62 6.83 -17.69
C LEU A 15 -17.52 5.35 -18.13
N ALA A 16 -18.63 4.68 -18.44
CA ALA A 16 -18.63 3.28 -18.87
C ALA A 16 -17.92 3.03 -20.22
N ASP A 17 -17.81 4.03 -21.08
CA ASP A 17 -17.23 3.92 -22.42
C ASP A 17 -15.72 4.26 -22.39
N PRO A 18 -14.82 3.42 -22.96
CA PRO A 18 -13.40 3.65 -22.96
C PRO A 18 -12.98 4.90 -23.73
N THR A 19 -13.64 5.20 -24.85
CA THR A 19 -13.33 6.37 -25.68
C THR A 19 -13.66 7.67 -24.94
N ARG A 20 -14.73 7.69 -24.16
CA ARG A 20 -15.07 8.87 -23.34
C ARG A 20 -14.08 9.08 -22.22
N ARG A 21 -13.59 8.01 -21.57
CA ARG A 21 -12.50 8.12 -20.58
C ARG A 21 -11.22 8.66 -21.21
N LEU A 22 -10.87 8.20 -22.41
CA LEU A 22 -9.70 8.71 -23.15
C LEU A 22 -9.84 10.21 -23.49
N LEU A 23 -11.03 10.68 -23.85
CA LEU A 23 -11.30 12.11 -24.06
C LEU A 23 -11.10 12.92 -22.77
N LEU A 24 -11.58 12.41 -21.63
CA LEU A 24 -11.36 13.05 -20.32
C LEU A 24 -9.87 13.09 -19.94
N ASP A 25 -9.12 12.02 -20.20
CA ASP A 25 -7.67 11.96 -19.96
C ASP A 25 -6.94 13.01 -20.78
N ARG A 26 -7.31 13.19 -22.05
CA ARG A 26 -6.73 14.25 -22.91
C ARG A 26 -7.06 15.65 -22.44
N LEU A 27 -8.29 15.87 -21.98
CA LEU A 27 -8.67 17.14 -21.37
C LEU A 27 -7.98 17.40 -20.03
N ARG A 28 -7.68 16.34 -19.26
CA ARG A 28 -6.86 16.43 -18.03
C ARG A 28 -5.43 16.87 -18.33
N GLU A 29 -4.82 16.30 -19.37
CA GLU A 29 -3.45 16.66 -19.80
C GLU A 29 -3.37 18.09 -20.32
N HIS A 30 -4.34 18.46 -21.17
CA HIS A 30 -4.41 19.80 -21.80
C HIS A 30 -5.86 20.26 -21.81
N ASN A 31 -6.21 21.13 -20.89
CA ASN A 31 -7.56 21.66 -20.75
C ASN A 31 -7.84 22.78 -21.77
N GLY A 32 -9.09 22.94 -22.21
CA GLY A 32 -9.48 23.99 -23.15
C GLY A 32 -9.17 23.68 -24.61
N GLN A 33 -9.39 22.42 -25.04
CA GLN A 33 -9.18 21.99 -26.42
C GLN A 33 -10.41 22.15 -27.28
N THR A 34 -10.18 22.45 -28.58
CA THR A 34 -11.22 22.41 -29.61
C THR A 34 -11.55 20.98 -30.02
N LEU A 35 -12.73 20.76 -30.61
CA LEU A 35 -13.10 19.45 -31.19
C LEU A 35 -12.05 18.97 -32.23
N ARG A 36 -11.46 19.88 -32.98
CA ARG A 36 -10.45 19.56 -33.97
C ARG A 36 -9.19 18.99 -33.33
N GLU A 37 -8.66 19.64 -32.29
CA GLU A 37 -7.46 19.20 -31.57
C GLU A 37 -7.65 17.85 -30.90
N LEU A 38 -8.85 17.59 -30.32
CA LEU A 38 -9.19 16.31 -29.75
C LEU A 38 -9.26 15.19 -30.81
N CYS A 39 -9.84 15.46 -31.99
CA CYS A 39 -9.91 14.48 -33.09
C CYS A 39 -8.52 14.15 -33.65
N GLU A 40 -7.66 15.16 -33.86
CA GLU A 40 -6.32 14.98 -34.41
C GLU A 40 -5.44 14.12 -33.49
N ARG A 41 -5.58 14.27 -32.17
CA ARG A 41 -4.78 13.53 -31.17
C ARG A 41 -5.25 12.10 -30.93
N LEU A 42 -6.51 11.79 -31.23
CA LEU A 42 -7.12 10.49 -30.94
C LEU A 42 -7.39 9.65 -32.20
N ASP A 43 -6.97 10.14 -33.37
CA ASP A 43 -7.28 9.52 -34.68
C ASP A 43 -8.76 9.15 -34.82
N MET A 44 -9.64 10.06 -34.40
CA MET A 44 -11.07 9.83 -34.29
C MET A 44 -11.87 10.66 -35.28
N ALA A 45 -12.88 10.04 -35.89
CA ALA A 45 -13.83 10.76 -36.75
C ALA A 45 -14.58 11.85 -35.97
N ARG A 46 -14.67 13.05 -36.54
CA ARG A 46 -15.28 14.22 -35.92
C ARG A 46 -16.72 13.99 -35.44
N GLN A 47 -17.49 13.20 -36.18
CA GLN A 47 -18.85 12.86 -35.81
C GLN A 47 -18.91 12.00 -34.54
N SER A 48 -18.02 11.00 -34.42
CA SER A 48 -17.89 10.16 -33.25
C SER A 48 -17.45 10.95 -32.02
N ALA A 49 -16.42 11.78 -32.15
CA ALA A 49 -15.96 12.66 -31.08
C ALA A 49 -17.07 13.59 -30.56
N THR A 50 -17.87 14.17 -31.49
CA THR A 50 -19.01 15.01 -31.12
C THR A 50 -20.06 14.25 -30.30
N GLN A 51 -20.38 13.01 -30.67
CA GLN A 51 -21.32 12.18 -29.91
C GLN A 51 -20.84 11.87 -28.51
N HIS A 52 -19.56 11.49 -28.37
CA HIS A 52 -18.95 11.23 -27.07
C HIS A 52 -18.89 12.50 -26.18
N LEU A 53 -18.49 13.64 -26.74
CA LEU A 53 -18.47 14.92 -26.03
C LEU A 53 -19.86 15.36 -25.56
N ASN A 54 -20.90 15.17 -26.38
CA ASN A 54 -22.27 15.49 -25.95
C ASN A 54 -22.72 14.65 -24.74
N VAL A 55 -22.35 13.36 -24.67
CA VAL A 55 -22.65 12.52 -23.50
C VAL A 55 -21.90 13.00 -22.27
N LEU A 56 -20.64 13.42 -22.43
CA LEU A 56 -19.82 13.99 -21.33
C LEU A 56 -20.34 15.36 -20.85
N GLU A 57 -20.82 16.20 -21.77
CA GLU A 57 -21.51 17.46 -21.43
C GLU A 57 -22.81 17.22 -20.65
N GLN A 58 -23.64 16.25 -21.09
CA GLN A 58 -24.89 15.89 -20.40
C GLN A 58 -24.66 15.36 -18.98
N ALA A 59 -23.52 14.70 -18.76
CA ALA A 59 -23.09 14.22 -17.45
C ALA A 59 -22.34 15.29 -16.63
N ALA A 60 -22.26 16.53 -17.14
CA ALA A 60 -21.51 17.65 -16.57
C ALA A 60 -20.00 17.36 -16.36
N LEU A 61 -19.43 16.31 -16.99
CA LEU A 61 -18.00 15.97 -16.92
C LEU A 61 -17.15 16.84 -17.84
N VAL A 62 -17.77 17.50 -18.83
CA VAL A 62 -17.14 18.47 -19.73
C VAL A 62 -17.96 19.76 -19.74
N THR A 63 -17.28 20.89 -19.62
CA THR A 63 -17.85 22.22 -19.77
C THR A 63 -17.37 22.84 -21.08
N VAL A 64 -18.25 23.47 -21.83
CA VAL A 64 -17.90 24.12 -23.10
C VAL A 64 -17.94 25.63 -22.94
N VAL A 65 -16.83 26.27 -23.28
CA VAL A 65 -16.70 27.73 -23.29
C VAL A 65 -16.53 28.20 -24.74
N ARG A 66 -17.28 29.20 -25.16
CA ARG A 66 -17.13 29.83 -26.49
C ARG A 66 -16.11 30.95 -26.41
N ARG A 67 -15.09 30.88 -27.28
CA ARG A 67 -14.10 31.92 -27.47
C ARG A 67 -14.11 32.35 -28.95
N GLY A 68 -14.83 33.40 -29.23
CA GLY A 68 -15.06 33.82 -30.62
C GLY A 68 -15.85 32.78 -31.40
N ARG A 69 -15.25 32.25 -32.47
CA ARG A 69 -15.88 31.17 -33.29
C ARG A 69 -15.59 29.78 -32.83
N GLU A 70 -14.72 29.63 -31.82
CA GLU A 70 -14.28 28.33 -31.29
C GLU A 70 -15.11 27.89 -30.07
N ARG A 71 -15.29 26.58 -29.95
CA ARG A 71 -15.84 25.93 -28.76
C ARG A 71 -14.69 25.17 -28.10
N LEU A 72 -14.31 25.59 -26.90
CA LEU A 72 -13.26 24.99 -26.09
C LEU A 72 -13.89 24.09 -25.04
N HIS A 73 -13.42 22.85 -24.95
CA HIS A 73 -13.89 21.84 -24.01
C HIS A 73 -12.96 21.78 -22.81
N TYR A 74 -13.54 21.80 -21.62
CA TYR A 74 -12.82 21.77 -20.34
C TYR A 74 -13.31 20.60 -19.52
N LEU A 75 -12.38 19.87 -18.90
CA LEU A 75 -12.71 18.84 -17.92
C LEU A 75 -13.34 19.52 -16.68
N ASN A 76 -14.49 18.99 -16.25
CA ASN A 76 -15.09 19.35 -14.97
C ASN A 76 -15.00 18.15 -14.01
N PRO A 77 -14.13 18.18 -12.99
CA PRO A 77 -13.97 17.09 -12.05
C PRO A 77 -15.05 17.05 -10.95
N ALA A 78 -15.89 18.09 -10.83
CA ALA A 78 -16.85 18.21 -9.72
C ALA A 78 -17.79 16.99 -9.58
N PRO A 79 -18.41 16.43 -10.65
CA PRO A 79 -19.31 15.28 -10.49
C PRO A 79 -18.57 14.01 -10.01
N ILE A 80 -17.28 13.85 -10.36
CA ILE A 80 -16.47 12.73 -9.88
C ILE A 80 -16.11 12.93 -8.40
N HIS A 81 -15.82 14.17 -8.02
CA HIS A 81 -15.55 14.52 -6.62
C HIS A 81 -16.78 14.31 -5.73
N GLU A 82 -17.98 14.65 -6.19
CA GLU A 82 -19.24 14.37 -5.48
C GLU A 82 -19.46 12.87 -5.24
N ILE A 83 -19.14 12.02 -6.22
CA ILE A 83 -19.17 10.56 -6.08
C ILE A 83 -18.13 10.10 -5.05
N GLN A 84 -16.93 10.65 -5.08
CA GLN A 84 -15.86 10.35 -4.13
C GLN A 84 -16.29 10.75 -2.70
N GLU A 85 -16.82 11.96 -2.51
CA GLU A 85 -17.30 12.41 -1.20
C GLU A 85 -18.44 11.54 -0.67
N ARG A 86 -19.33 11.08 -1.53
CA ARG A 86 -20.47 10.26 -1.12
C ARG A 86 -20.10 8.85 -0.64
N TRP A 87 -19.07 8.22 -1.25
CA TRP A 87 -18.79 6.80 -1.03
C TRP A 87 -17.38 6.49 -0.52
N ILE A 88 -16.47 7.45 -0.58
CA ILE A 88 -15.06 7.26 -0.23
C ILE A 88 -14.62 8.10 0.95
N SER A 89 -15.32 9.21 1.25
CA SER A 89 -14.97 10.09 2.37
C SER A 89 -15.03 9.40 3.74
N GLU A 90 -15.90 8.38 3.88
CA GLU A 90 -15.99 7.57 5.09
C GLU A 90 -14.95 6.44 5.14
N PHE A 91 -14.29 6.13 4.03
CA PHE A 91 -13.22 5.14 3.96
C PHE A 91 -11.87 5.86 3.94
N ASP A 92 -11.04 5.54 4.91
CA ASP A 92 -9.72 6.08 5.20
C ASP A 92 -8.89 6.36 3.91
N ARG A 93 -8.75 7.63 3.54
CA ARG A 93 -7.96 8.07 2.37
C ARG A 93 -6.54 7.49 2.33
N PRO A 94 -5.79 7.39 3.45
CA PRO A 94 -4.48 6.76 3.48
C PRO A 94 -4.51 5.29 3.06
N ARG A 95 -5.56 4.56 3.43
CA ARG A 95 -5.69 3.13 3.10
C ARG A 95 -5.91 2.89 1.61
N LEU A 96 -6.73 3.73 0.97
CA LEU A 96 -6.96 3.67 -0.49
C LEU A 96 -5.74 4.13 -1.28
N GLN A 97 -5.00 5.11 -0.77
CA GLN A 97 -3.74 5.54 -1.37
C GLN A 97 -2.68 4.44 -1.29
N ALA A 98 -2.57 3.73 -0.16
CA ALA A 98 -1.67 2.59 -0.03
C ALA A 98 -2.05 1.44 -0.98
N ILE A 99 -3.33 1.10 -1.08
CA ILE A 99 -3.83 0.06 -2.01
C ILE A 99 -3.57 0.46 -3.48
N ASN A 100 -3.79 1.73 -3.84
CA ASN A 100 -3.54 2.23 -5.19
C ASN A 100 -2.04 2.31 -5.50
N ALA A 101 -1.19 2.64 -4.53
CA ALA A 101 0.27 2.61 -4.70
C ALA A 101 0.76 1.18 -4.99
N ILE A 102 0.27 0.20 -4.24
CA ILE A 102 0.57 -1.23 -4.46
C ILE A 102 0.07 -1.68 -5.84
N LYS A 103 -1.15 -1.29 -6.24
CA LYS A 103 -1.71 -1.63 -7.55
C LYS A 103 -0.91 -1.00 -8.69
N ASN A 104 -0.59 0.28 -8.62
CA ASN A 104 0.19 0.98 -9.63
C ASN A 104 1.60 0.40 -9.76
N GLN A 105 2.22 0.04 -8.65
CA GLN A 105 3.51 -0.62 -8.63
C GLN A 105 3.43 -2.01 -9.26
N ALA A 106 2.37 -2.79 -9.00
CA ALA A 106 2.15 -4.08 -9.64
C ALA A 106 1.87 -3.95 -11.15
N GLU A 107 1.16 -2.91 -11.59
CA GLU A 107 0.91 -2.64 -13.01
C GLU A 107 2.17 -2.15 -13.73
N GLU A 108 3.02 -1.34 -13.11
CA GLU A 108 4.34 -0.95 -13.63
C GLU A 108 5.27 -2.16 -13.77
N TYR A 109 5.26 -3.09 -12.80
CA TYR A 109 6.00 -4.36 -12.89
C TYR A 109 5.50 -5.26 -14.03
N ALA A 110 4.19 -5.31 -14.27
CA ALA A 110 3.61 -6.11 -15.34
C ALA A 110 3.92 -5.56 -16.75
N MET A 111 4.29 -4.28 -16.86
CA MET A 111 4.63 -3.62 -18.13
C MET A 111 6.13 -3.53 -18.41
N SER A 112 6.99 -3.83 -17.42
CA SER A 112 8.44 -3.86 -17.63
C SER A 112 8.90 -5.27 -17.98
N ASP A 113 9.53 -5.43 -19.13
CA ASP A 113 10.22 -6.67 -19.52
C ASP A 113 11.39 -6.98 -18.56
N ALA A 114 11.21 -8.03 -17.77
CA ALA A 114 12.08 -8.64 -16.78
C ALA A 114 12.16 -7.92 -15.40
N PRO A 115 11.61 -8.55 -14.34
CA PRO A 115 11.82 -8.08 -12.96
C PRO A 115 13.24 -8.44 -12.52
N THR A 116 14.09 -7.46 -12.37
CA THR A 116 15.41 -7.62 -11.73
C THR A 116 15.38 -7.39 -10.22
N SER A 117 14.22 -7.03 -9.65
CA SER A 117 14.06 -6.81 -8.19
C SER A 117 12.87 -7.57 -7.63
N VAL A 118 13.06 -8.17 -6.47
CA VAL A 118 12.01 -8.82 -5.69
C VAL A 118 11.04 -7.76 -5.15
N PRO A 119 9.71 -7.99 -5.19
CA PRO A 119 8.74 -7.01 -4.71
C PRO A 119 8.90 -6.68 -3.23
N THR A 120 8.62 -5.44 -2.85
CA THR A 120 8.46 -5.05 -1.46
C THR A 120 7.29 -5.79 -0.83
N TYR A 121 7.50 -6.37 0.37
CA TYR A 121 6.44 -7.00 1.13
C TYR A 121 5.83 -6.00 2.12
N VAL A 122 4.49 -5.92 2.17
CA VAL A 122 3.76 -5.06 3.11
C VAL A 122 2.67 -5.85 3.83
N TYR A 123 2.66 -5.78 5.15
CA TYR A 123 1.62 -6.35 5.99
C TYR A 123 1.05 -5.34 6.96
N VAL A 124 -0.27 -5.29 7.07
CA VAL A 124 -1.00 -4.37 7.95
C VAL A 124 -1.88 -5.15 8.91
N THR A 125 -1.77 -4.85 10.21
CA THR A 125 -2.64 -5.40 11.23
C THR A 125 -3.14 -4.31 12.18
N TYR A 126 -4.29 -4.54 12.82
CA TYR A 126 -4.88 -3.66 13.81
C TYR A 126 -4.89 -4.36 15.16
N ILE A 127 -4.39 -3.69 16.20
CA ILE A 127 -4.18 -4.23 17.54
C ILE A 127 -4.86 -3.32 18.55
N ARG A 128 -5.64 -3.88 19.46
CA ARG A 128 -6.20 -3.15 20.60
C ARG A 128 -5.13 -2.97 21.67
N ALA A 129 -4.34 -1.91 21.51
CA ALA A 129 -3.22 -1.55 22.38
C ALA A 129 -2.89 -0.06 22.20
N SER A 130 -2.05 0.51 23.06
CA SER A 130 -1.44 1.82 22.83
C SER A 130 -0.19 1.70 21.93
N ALA A 131 0.23 2.82 21.33
CA ALA A 131 1.45 2.85 20.51
C ALA A 131 2.70 2.48 21.34
N GLU A 132 2.76 2.90 22.61
CA GLU A 132 3.84 2.56 23.54
C GLU A 132 3.89 1.07 23.86
N GLN A 133 2.73 0.41 23.96
CA GLN A 133 2.66 -1.03 24.17
C GLN A 133 3.17 -1.79 22.94
N VAL A 134 2.79 -1.37 21.73
CA VAL A 134 3.29 -1.95 20.48
C VAL A 134 4.79 -1.71 20.32
N TRP A 135 5.24 -0.48 20.56
CA TRP A 135 6.68 -0.15 20.54
C TRP A 135 7.49 -1.03 21.50
N ARG A 136 7.04 -1.11 22.75
CA ARG A 136 7.68 -1.95 23.75
C ARG A 136 7.70 -3.41 23.32
N ALA A 137 6.62 -3.92 22.75
CA ALA A 137 6.55 -5.30 22.30
C ALA A 137 7.52 -5.61 21.14
N LEU A 138 7.87 -4.62 20.31
CA LEU A 138 8.85 -4.77 19.22
C LEU A 138 10.30 -4.68 19.72
N THR A 139 10.57 -3.96 20.82
CA THR A 139 11.91 -3.59 21.27
C THR A 139 12.36 -4.25 22.59
N ASP A 140 11.44 -4.84 23.34
CA ASP A 140 11.74 -5.53 24.60
C ASP A 140 12.10 -7.01 24.32
N ALA A 141 13.28 -7.44 24.72
CA ALA A 141 13.80 -8.77 24.45
C ALA A 141 12.94 -9.89 25.06
N ASP A 142 12.39 -9.69 26.27
CA ASP A 142 11.55 -10.69 26.93
C ASP A 142 10.19 -10.82 26.23
N LEU A 143 9.62 -9.71 25.76
CA LEU A 143 8.36 -9.74 25.03
C LEU A 143 8.54 -10.38 23.64
N THR A 144 9.59 -10.02 22.89
CA THR A 144 9.84 -10.63 21.59
C THR A 144 10.13 -12.12 21.70
N ALA A 145 10.85 -12.58 22.74
CA ALA A 145 11.06 -13.98 23.03
C ALA A 145 9.74 -14.75 23.20
N ARG A 146 8.72 -14.14 23.81
CA ARG A 146 7.42 -14.80 24.08
C ARG A 146 6.60 -15.02 22.82
N TYR A 147 6.48 -14.01 21.93
CA TYR A 147 5.57 -14.13 20.79
C TYR A 147 6.27 -14.50 19.48
N TRP A 148 7.59 -14.33 19.40
CA TRP A 148 8.36 -14.60 18.17
C TRP A 148 9.29 -15.82 18.32
N GLY A 149 9.56 -16.24 19.57
CA GLY A 149 10.53 -17.29 19.86
C GLY A 149 11.98 -16.82 19.77
N HIS A 150 12.19 -15.51 19.61
CA HIS A 150 13.48 -14.85 19.53
C HIS A 150 13.49 -13.57 20.36
N ALA A 151 14.57 -13.31 21.06
CA ALA A 151 14.81 -12.07 21.75
C ALA A 151 15.45 -11.03 20.80
N ASN A 152 14.80 -9.89 20.60
CA ASN A 152 15.38 -8.76 19.89
C ASN A 152 16.25 -7.95 20.87
N VAL A 153 17.55 -7.90 20.62
CA VAL A 153 18.53 -7.26 21.52
C VAL A 153 19.20 -6.09 20.83
N SER A 154 19.00 -4.89 21.36
CA SER A 154 19.66 -3.65 20.92
C SER A 154 19.50 -2.58 22.00
N ASP A 155 20.21 -1.48 21.90
CA ASP A 155 19.92 -0.24 22.64
C ASP A 155 18.94 0.69 21.87
N TRP A 156 18.53 0.28 20.67
CA TRP A 156 17.53 0.91 19.79
C TRP A 156 17.83 2.38 19.46
N ARG A 157 19.11 2.72 19.29
CA ARG A 157 19.54 4.03 18.81
C ARG A 157 19.96 3.94 17.35
N PRO A 158 19.72 4.97 16.52
CA PRO A 158 20.26 4.99 15.17
C PRO A 158 21.77 4.71 15.15
N GLY A 159 22.21 3.80 14.28
CA GLY A 159 23.57 3.30 14.17
C GLY A 159 23.92 2.15 15.13
N SER A 160 23.02 1.73 16.01
CA SER A 160 23.27 0.60 16.92
C SER A 160 23.05 -0.73 16.24
N PRO A 161 23.85 -1.77 16.55
CA PRO A 161 23.55 -3.12 16.11
C PRO A 161 22.32 -3.67 16.84
N TRP A 162 21.58 -4.57 16.18
CA TRP A 162 20.56 -5.38 16.79
C TRP A 162 20.71 -6.84 16.39
N GLU A 163 20.25 -7.73 17.26
CA GLU A 163 20.36 -9.17 17.10
C GLU A 163 19.01 -9.83 17.38
N HIS A 164 18.70 -10.88 16.61
CA HIS A 164 17.54 -11.73 16.76
C HIS A 164 18.00 -13.10 17.27
N ARG A 165 18.01 -13.27 18.60
CA ARG A 165 18.53 -14.45 19.29
C ARG A 165 17.43 -15.45 19.58
N ARG A 166 17.70 -16.74 19.35
CA ARG A 166 16.76 -17.78 19.74
C ARG A 166 16.49 -17.78 21.24
N ALA A 167 15.21 -17.93 21.60
CA ALA A 167 14.78 -18.00 23.00
C ALA A 167 14.78 -19.43 23.55
N ASP A 168 15.37 -20.40 22.85
CA ASP A 168 15.46 -21.81 23.21
C ASP A 168 16.66 -22.16 24.12
N GLY A 169 17.44 -21.17 24.51
CA GLY A 169 18.64 -21.32 25.32
C GLY A 169 19.91 -21.74 24.54
N SER A 170 19.85 -21.80 23.21
CA SER A 170 21.00 -22.15 22.37
C SER A 170 21.99 -20.99 22.14
N ASP A 171 21.59 -19.76 22.49
CA ASP A 171 22.34 -18.52 22.23
C ASP A 171 22.63 -18.24 20.72
N VAL A 172 21.93 -18.96 19.83
CA VAL A 172 22.08 -18.79 18.37
C VAL A 172 21.43 -17.49 17.95
N VAL A 173 22.17 -16.69 17.18
CA VAL A 173 21.65 -15.49 16.51
C VAL A 173 21.31 -15.87 15.08
N ASP A 174 20.03 -15.78 14.70
CA ASP A 174 19.58 -16.08 13.34
C ASP A 174 19.63 -14.86 12.42
N VAL A 175 19.39 -13.68 12.96
CA VAL A 175 19.42 -12.42 12.20
C VAL A 175 20.21 -11.36 12.95
N VAL A 176 20.94 -10.57 12.18
CA VAL A 176 21.65 -9.38 12.64
C VAL A 176 21.25 -8.17 11.80
N GLY A 177 21.48 -6.98 12.31
CA GLY A 177 21.27 -5.75 11.58
C GLY A 177 21.69 -4.51 12.33
N GLU A 178 21.36 -3.38 11.75
CA GLU A 178 21.60 -2.04 12.30
C GLU A 178 20.27 -1.29 12.42
N VAL A 179 20.11 -0.53 13.47
CA VAL A 179 19.00 0.42 13.63
C VAL A 179 19.26 1.63 12.75
N ILE A 180 18.47 1.82 11.69
CA ILE A 180 18.58 2.97 10.80
C ILE A 180 17.86 4.18 11.41
N GLU A 181 16.66 3.96 11.95
CA GLU A 181 15.80 5.00 12.50
C GLU A 181 15.03 4.45 13.70
N ALA A 182 14.91 5.26 14.75
CA ALA A 182 14.09 4.95 15.91
C ALA A 182 13.41 6.22 16.41
N GLU A 183 12.11 6.32 16.17
CA GLU A 183 11.21 7.41 16.62
C GLU A 183 10.12 6.84 17.54
N PRO A 184 10.41 6.60 18.81
CA PRO A 184 9.42 6.05 19.75
C PRO A 184 8.23 6.99 19.95
N PRO A 185 6.98 6.51 19.98
CA PRO A 185 6.57 5.12 19.71
C PRO A 185 6.09 4.89 18.28
N ALA A 186 6.44 5.77 17.31
CA ALA A 186 5.80 5.86 16.00
C ALA A 186 6.47 5.04 14.90
N ARG A 187 7.81 4.99 14.88
CA ARG A 187 8.53 4.41 13.74
C ARG A 187 9.86 3.77 14.16
N LEU A 188 10.10 2.54 13.65
CA LEU A 188 11.37 1.84 13.78
C LEU A 188 11.79 1.31 12.40
N VAL A 189 13.02 1.57 11.99
CA VAL A 189 13.62 1.07 10.74
C VAL A 189 14.92 0.36 11.08
N VAL A 190 15.03 -0.88 10.62
CA VAL A 190 16.20 -1.72 10.85
C VAL A 190 16.64 -2.42 9.58
N THR A 191 17.94 -2.67 9.40
CA THR A 191 18.40 -3.64 8.41
C THR A 191 18.15 -5.06 8.93
N PHE A 192 18.00 -6.02 8.02
CA PHE A 192 17.67 -7.41 8.33
C PHE A 192 18.55 -8.33 7.48
N GLU A 193 19.47 -9.03 8.12
CA GLU A 193 20.47 -9.87 7.45
C GLU A 193 20.57 -11.22 8.16
N ASP A 194 20.59 -12.31 7.40
CA ASP A 194 20.78 -13.65 7.93
C ASP A 194 22.23 -13.79 8.48
N SER A 195 22.37 -14.15 9.76
CA SER A 195 23.68 -14.30 10.40
C SER A 195 24.51 -15.47 9.83
N ALA A 196 23.86 -16.46 9.21
CA ALA A 196 24.51 -17.62 8.60
C ALA A 196 24.97 -17.37 7.16
N GLY A 197 24.74 -16.17 6.62
CA GLY A 197 25.10 -15.80 5.24
C GLY A 197 26.60 -15.90 5.00
N THR A 198 27.01 -16.92 4.23
CA THR A 198 28.42 -17.19 3.85
C THR A 198 28.83 -16.44 2.58
N GLU A 199 27.94 -15.67 1.96
CA GLU A 199 28.23 -14.92 0.73
C GLU A 199 28.65 -13.50 1.03
N PRO A 200 29.86 -13.07 0.64
CA PRO A 200 30.25 -11.67 0.78
C PRO A 200 29.44 -10.78 -0.17
N ALA A 201 28.80 -9.75 0.37
CA ALA A 201 28.16 -8.63 -0.33
C ALA A 201 26.68 -8.82 -0.77
N ARG A 202 25.86 -9.58 -0.06
CA ARG A 202 24.41 -9.37 -0.18
C ARG A 202 24.03 -8.07 0.52
N LYS A 203 23.30 -7.19 -0.18
CA LYS A 203 22.70 -6.00 0.44
C LYS A 203 21.70 -6.46 1.49
N ALA A 204 21.83 -5.98 2.73
CA ALA A 204 20.86 -6.24 3.78
C ALA A 204 19.47 -5.73 3.35
N SER A 205 18.44 -6.51 3.60
CA SER A 205 17.06 -6.04 3.45
C SER A 205 16.68 -5.05 4.56
N VAL A 206 15.62 -4.29 4.37
CA VAL A 206 15.20 -3.24 5.31
C VAL A 206 13.79 -3.51 5.79
N VAL A 207 13.59 -3.47 7.09
CA VAL A 207 12.27 -3.59 7.73
C VAL A 207 11.89 -2.28 8.38
N THR A 208 10.71 -1.78 8.00
CA THR A 208 10.08 -0.61 8.60
C THR A 208 8.85 -1.04 9.39
N PHE A 209 8.78 -0.66 10.67
CA PHE A 209 7.58 -0.74 11.49
C PHE A 209 7.01 0.67 11.66
N LEU A 210 5.78 0.88 11.16
CA LEU A 210 5.03 2.12 11.34
C LEU A 210 3.87 1.87 12.30
N ILE A 211 3.80 2.63 13.39
CA ILE A 211 2.84 2.48 14.48
C ILE A 211 1.94 3.71 14.51
N GLU A 212 0.69 3.57 14.13
CA GLU A 212 -0.27 4.66 13.99
C GLU A 212 -1.43 4.45 14.95
N PRO A 213 -1.49 5.23 16.06
CA PRO A 213 -2.58 5.13 17.02
C PRO A 213 -3.87 5.75 16.47
N HIS A 214 -5.00 5.11 16.78
CA HIS A 214 -6.33 5.65 16.54
C HIS A 214 -7.27 5.22 17.68
N GLN A 215 -7.61 6.16 18.57
CA GLN A 215 -8.40 5.87 19.78
C GLN A 215 -7.81 4.70 20.58
N ASP A 216 -8.55 3.60 20.73
CA ASP A 216 -8.16 2.44 21.53
C ASP A 216 -7.41 1.35 20.72
N ILE A 217 -7.05 1.63 19.46
CA ILE A 217 -6.36 0.69 18.58
C ILE A 217 -5.13 1.33 17.93
N VAL A 218 -4.23 0.47 17.49
CA VAL A 218 -3.06 0.83 16.69
C VAL A 218 -3.13 0.13 15.35
N ARG A 219 -2.86 0.85 14.27
CA ARG A 219 -2.49 0.26 12.99
C ARG A 219 -0.98 0.05 12.98
N LEU A 220 -0.55 -1.21 12.93
CA LEU A 220 0.84 -1.58 12.73
C LEU A 220 1.03 -1.99 11.27
N THR A 221 1.88 -1.26 10.56
CA THR A 221 2.32 -1.59 9.20
C THR A 221 3.76 -2.06 9.24
N VAL A 222 4.01 -3.23 8.68
CA VAL A 222 5.36 -3.78 8.47
C VAL A 222 5.65 -3.76 6.98
N THR A 223 6.72 -3.05 6.59
CA THR A 223 7.22 -3.01 5.22
C THR A 223 8.60 -3.67 5.19
N HIS A 224 8.82 -4.64 4.29
CA HIS A 224 10.10 -5.31 4.12
C HIS A 224 10.58 -5.13 2.68
N GLU A 225 11.67 -4.40 2.52
CA GLU A 225 12.19 -3.94 1.24
C GLU A 225 13.58 -4.52 0.96
N ASP A 226 14.05 -4.36 -0.28
CA ASP A 226 15.38 -4.80 -0.71
C ASP A 226 15.62 -6.31 -0.50
N LEU A 227 14.58 -7.12 -0.68
CA LEU A 227 14.67 -8.57 -0.54
C LEU A 227 15.61 -9.16 -1.61
N PRO A 228 16.54 -10.05 -1.23
CA PRO A 228 17.56 -10.53 -2.16
C PRO A 228 17.04 -11.47 -3.23
N ASP A 229 16.00 -12.25 -2.94
CA ASP A 229 15.42 -13.24 -3.85
C ASP A 229 13.96 -13.59 -3.51
N GLN A 230 13.32 -14.32 -4.42
CA GLN A 230 11.92 -14.75 -4.26
C GLN A 230 11.74 -15.73 -3.08
N ALA A 231 12.74 -16.56 -2.78
CA ALA A 231 12.65 -17.52 -1.67
C ALA A 231 12.56 -16.80 -0.33
N MET A 232 13.32 -15.72 -0.14
CA MET A 232 13.22 -14.88 1.06
C MET A 232 11.87 -14.15 1.11
N HIS A 233 11.38 -13.62 -0.02
CA HIS A 233 10.05 -13.00 -0.09
C HIS A 233 8.96 -13.98 0.34
N ASP A 234 8.98 -15.21 -0.16
CA ASP A 234 7.98 -16.23 0.17
C ASP A 234 8.04 -16.64 1.65
N GLY A 235 9.25 -16.76 2.21
CA GLY A 235 9.46 -17.00 3.64
C GLY A 235 8.90 -15.87 4.52
N ILE A 236 9.15 -14.63 4.13
CA ILE A 236 8.66 -13.42 4.82
C ILE A 236 7.13 -13.31 4.71
N ALA A 237 6.55 -13.62 3.53
CA ALA A 237 5.11 -13.59 3.31
C ALA A 237 4.36 -14.60 4.19
N GLN A 238 5.02 -15.69 4.60
CA GLN A 238 4.48 -16.64 5.56
C GLN A 238 4.82 -16.25 7.02
N GLY A 239 6.01 -15.73 7.27
CA GLY A 239 6.51 -15.44 8.60
C GLY A 239 5.83 -14.25 9.27
N TRP A 240 5.77 -13.09 8.62
CA TRP A 240 5.19 -11.89 9.22
C TRP A 240 3.74 -12.06 9.69
N PRO A 241 2.80 -12.63 8.92
CA PRO A 241 1.44 -12.85 9.40
C PRO A 241 1.39 -13.74 10.66
N ALA A 242 2.22 -14.76 10.72
CA ALA A 242 2.28 -15.68 11.85
C ALA A 242 2.79 -14.98 13.12
N VAL A 243 3.90 -14.26 13.01
CA VAL A 243 4.52 -13.52 14.13
C VAL A 243 3.59 -12.42 14.62
N LEU A 244 3.00 -11.63 13.71
CA LEU A 244 2.14 -10.50 14.08
C LEU A 244 0.77 -10.92 14.62
N ALA A 245 0.25 -12.10 14.22
CA ALA A 245 -0.92 -12.71 14.86
C ALA A 245 -0.63 -13.05 16.32
N ASN A 246 0.57 -13.57 16.60
CA ASN A 246 1.00 -13.93 17.96
C ASN A 246 1.24 -12.69 18.82
N LEU A 247 1.88 -11.64 18.25
CA LEU A 247 2.02 -10.32 18.89
C LEU A 247 0.66 -9.71 19.25
N LYS A 248 -0.28 -9.75 18.30
CA LYS A 248 -1.64 -9.25 18.52
C LYS A 248 -2.33 -9.99 19.65
N SER A 249 -2.27 -11.34 19.67
CA SER A 249 -2.82 -12.14 20.76
C SER A 249 -2.22 -11.72 22.10
N LEU A 250 -0.90 -11.63 22.19
CA LEU A 250 -0.20 -11.23 23.42
C LEU A 250 -0.67 -9.87 23.94
N LEU A 251 -0.77 -8.88 23.07
CA LEU A 251 -1.14 -7.51 23.47
C LEU A 251 -2.64 -7.38 23.84
N GLU A 252 -3.51 -8.12 23.17
CA GLU A 252 -4.97 -8.04 23.41
C GLU A 252 -5.46 -8.92 24.55
N THR A 253 -4.78 -10.06 24.81
CA THR A 253 -5.23 -11.06 25.80
C THR A 253 -4.24 -11.30 26.94
N GLY A 254 -2.98 -10.84 26.80
CA GLY A 254 -1.89 -11.15 27.72
C GLY A 254 -1.19 -12.48 27.43
N GLU A 255 -1.71 -13.29 26.50
CA GLU A 255 -1.20 -14.61 26.14
C GLU A 255 -0.93 -14.72 24.65
N VAL A 256 0.09 -15.50 24.29
CA VAL A 256 0.35 -15.89 22.90
C VAL A 256 -0.64 -16.95 22.44
N LEU A 257 -0.72 -17.19 21.14
CA LEU A 257 -1.53 -18.29 20.60
C LEU A 257 -1.07 -19.64 21.18
N PRO A 258 -1.98 -20.60 21.40
CA PRO A 258 -1.67 -21.87 22.06
C PRO A 258 -0.68 -22.76 21.28
N GLN A 259 -0.58 -22.57 19.98
CA GLN A 259 0.45 -23.18 19.12
C GLN A 259 1.17 -22.08 18.33
N ALA A 260 2.47 -22.27 18.08
CA ALA A 260 3.26 -21.34 17.28
C ALA A 260 2.77 -21.32 15.81
N PRO A 261 2.24 -20.20 15.29
CA PRO A 261 1.62 -20.19 13.96
C PRO A 261 2.56 -20.59 12.82
N TRP A 262 3.87 -20.35 12.96
CA TRP A 262 4.89 -20.75 11.96
C TRP A 262 5.09 -22.27 11.86
N GLU A 263 4.66 -23.08 12.84
CA GLU A 263 4.70 -24.53 12.75
C GLU A 263 3.71 -25.08 11.72
N MET A 264 2.64 -24.35 11.42
CA MET A 264 1.66 -24.75 10.40
C MET A 264 2.28 -24.87 9.00
N HIS A 265 3.32 -24.08 8.73
CA HIS A 265 4.01 -24.08 7.42
C HIS A 265 5.01 -25.24 7.31
N ARG A 266 5.53 -25.75 8.43
CA ARG A 266 6.46 -26.89 8.46
C ARG A 266 5.76 -28.25 8.30
N ALA A 267 4.47 -28.32 8.58
CA ALA A 267 3.70 -29.56 8.51
C ALA A 267 3.32 -29.95 7.06
N HIS A 268 3.58 -29.08 6.07
CA HIS A 268 3.23 -29.30 4.65
C HIS A 268 4.47 -29.28 3.72
N ALA A 269 5.68 -29.24 4.27
CA ALA A 269 6.95 -29.38 3.56
C ALA A 269 7.52 -30.78 3.83
#